data_4a95827d1f41ea5090fbdb0bb99db296
#
_entry.id   4a95827d1f41ea5090fbdb0bb99db296
#
_cell.length_a   1.000
_cell.length_b   1.000
_cell.length_c   1.000
_cell.angle_alpha   90.00
_cell.angle_beta   90.00
_cell.angle_gamma   90.00
#
_symmetry.space_group_name_H-M   'P 1'
#
loop_
_entity.id
_entity.type
_entity.pdbx_description
1 polymer ?
#
loop_
_entity_poly.entity_id
_entity_poly.type
_entity_poly.pdbx_seq_one_letter_code
_entity_poly.pdbx_strand_id
1 'polypeptide(L)'
;MNKTKEKVNAAIVIIGNEILSGRTQDVNVVTISKWLNELGVKLEEVRVISDIENSIIKTVNELKKKFNYVFTTGGIGPTHDDITSKSISKAFNLSYGYHKEAYAILEKYYGKAKFNVGRKKMAMMPIKASLILNPSSGAPGFIVDNVYCLPGVPAILKSMLGGLKNKIKGGKKIFTKTISVQTVESEIAKPLEEVQQKFKRVDIGSYPFFRLGKIGVSMVIRSSDKKKIDDCCKEIVSFLKKKRINMMGKK
;
A
#
# COMPACT_ATOMS: atom_id res chain seq x y z
N MET A 1 -15.90 27.20 -11.88
CA MET A 1 -14.79 26.32 -12.37
C MET A 1 -14.63 25.15 -11.41
N ASN A 2 -15.12 23.95 -11.79
CA ASN A 2 -14.91 22.72 -11.00
C ASN A 2 -13.42 22.33 -11.07
N LYS A 3 -12.66 22.59 -10.00
CA LYS A 3 -11.34 21.98 -9.82
C LYS A 3 -11.55 20.46 -9.83
N THR A 4 -11.19 19.81 -10.92
CA THR A 4 -11.01 18.35 -10.94
C THR A 4 -10.05 18.02 -9.82
N LYS A 5 -10.53 17.39 -8.73
CA LYS A 5 -9.64 16.91 -7.66
C LYS A 5 -8.61 16.02 -8.33
N GLU A 6 -7.33 16.45 -8.25
CA GLU A 6 -6.20 15.73 -8.81
C GLU A 6 -6.21 14.26 -8.33
N LYS A 7 -5.79 13.40 -9.22
CA LYS A 7 -5.67 11.97 -8.96
C LYS A 7 -4.49 11.78 -8.02
N VAL A 8 -4.77 11.49 -6.74
CA VAL A 8 -3.74 11.28 -5.73
C VAL A 8 -3.21 9.85 -5.86
N ASN A 9 -1.89 9.72 -5.96
CA ASN A 9 -1.22 8.44 -6.16
C ASN A 9 -0.12 8.17 -5.13
N ALA A 10 0.24 6.90 -5.01
CA ALA A 10 1.27 6.44 -4.09
C ALA A 10 2.13 5.33 -4.70
N ALA A 11 3.33 5.16 -4.14
CA ALA A 11 4.19 4.01 -4.34
C ALA A 11 4.54 3.34 -3.00
N ILE A 12 4.87 2.04 -3.06
CA ILE A 12 5.40 1.28 -1.92
C ILE A 12 6.80 0.77 -2.28
N VAL A 13 7.72 0.85 -1.32
CA VAL A 13 9.04 0.26 -1.38
C VAL A 13 9.17 -0.75 -0.25
N ILE A 14 9.27 -2.02 -0.61
CA ILE A 14 9.57 -3.10 0.33
C ILE A 14 11.10 -3.23 0.38
N ILE A 15 11.66 -3.09 1.57
CA ILE A 15 13.10 -3.19 1.82
C ILE A 15 13.31 -4.42 2.68
N GLY A 16 13.92 -5.47 2.10
CA GLY A 16 14.12 -6.73 2.81
C GLY A 16 14.64 -7.84 1.92
N ASN A 17 15.81 -8.35 2.24
CA ASN A 17 16.42 -9.49 1.55
C ASN A 17 15.63 -10.78 1.78
N GLU A 18 14.88 -10.91 2.87
CA GLU A 18 14.01 -12.04 3.17
C GLU A 18 12.85 -12.17 2.18
N ILE A 19 12.38 -11.03 1.62
CA ILE A 19 11.34 -11.03 0.59
C ILE A 19 11.96 -11.42 -0.76
N LEU A 20 13.13 -10.85 -1.11
CA LEU A 20 13.84 -11.16 -2.35
C LEU A 20 14.30 -12.62 -2.44
N SER A 21 14.66 -13.20 -1.30
CA SER A 21 15.05 -14.62 -1.22
C SER A 21 13.88 -15.60 -1.17
N GLY A 22 12.63 -15.09 -1.12
CA GLY A 22 11.43 -15.92 -0.99
C GLY A 22 11.23 -16.55 0.38
N ARG A 23 12.06 -16.22 1.38
CA ARG A 23 11.94 -16.72 2.75
C ARG A 23 10.66 -16.24 3.43
N THR A 24 10.23 -15.02 3.11
CA THR A 24 9.03 -14.40 3.69
C THR A 24 8.13 -13.87 2.57
N GLN A 25 6.85 -14.16 2.66
CA GLN A 25 5.84 -13.60 1.77
C GLN A 25 5.41 -12.22 2.28
N ASP A 26 5.47 -11.18 1.41
CA ASP A 26 4.96 -9.87 1.77
C ASP A 26 3.43 -9.84 1.85
N VAL A 27 2.89 -9.26 2.92
CA VAL A 27 1.47 -9.00 3.12
C VAL A 27 1.19 -7.50 3.37
N ASN A 28 2.25 -6.69 3.49
CA ASN A 28 2.16 -5.26 3.77
C ASN A 28 1.59 -4.50 2.57
N VAL A 29 1.96 -4.88 1.36
CA VAL A 29 1.40 -4.30 0.12
C VAL A 29 -0.11 -4.39 0.12
N VAL A 30 -0.68 -5.56 0.42
CA VAL A 30 -2.14 -5.75 0.44
C VAL A 30 -2.79 -4.88 1.52
N THR A 31 -2.15 -4.80 2.70
CA THR A 31 -2.65 -4.01 3.84
C THR A 31 -2.65 -2.51 3.51
N ILE A 32 -1.53 -1.97 3.03
CA ILE A 32 -1.40 -0.55 2.66
C ILE A 32 -2.31 -0.23 1.47
N SER A 33 -2.36 -1.08 0.43
CA SER A 33 -3.19 -0.87 -0.75
C SER A 33 -4.68 -0.75 -0.40
N LYS A 34 -5.20 -1.65 0.45
CA LYS A 34 -6.59 -1.56 0.92
C LYS A 34 -6.85 -0.27 1.67
N TRP A 35 -5.97 0.09 2.59
CA TRP A 35 -6.07 1.31 3.38
C TRP A 35 -6.01 2.58 2.50
N LEU A 36 -5.09 2.65 1.52
CA LEU A 36 -5.00 3.75 0.55
C LEU A 36 -6.25 3.88 -0.31
N ASN A 37 -6.83 2.76 -0.76
CA ASN A 37 -8.07 2.76 -1.52
C ASN A 37 -9.25 3.35 -0.73
N GLU A 38 -9.33 3.08 0.58
CA GLU A 38 -10.34 3.69 1.46
C GLU A 38 -10.19 5.22 1.55
N LEU A 39 -8.97 5.71 1.43
CA LEU A 39 -8.66 7.15 1.41
C LEU A 39 -8.77 7.78 0.02
N GLY A 40 -9.04 6.99 -1.02
CA GLY A 40 -9.08 7.46 -2.41
C GLY A 40 -7.71 7.78 -3.00
N VAL A 41 -6.65 7.16 -2.48
CA VAL A 41 -5.29 7.22 -2.99
C VAL A 41 -5.02 5.96 -3.83
N LYS A 42 -4.58 6.13 -5.07
CA LYS A 42 -4.28 5.01 -5.96
C LYS A 42 -2.83 4.54 -5.76
N LEU A 43 -2.64 3.30 -5.36
CA LEU A 43 -1.33 2.67 -5.44
C LEU A 43 -1.01 2.37 -6.91
N GLU A 44 0.08 2.93 -7.44
CA GLU A 44 0.46 2.79 -8.85
C GLU A 44 1.76 2.00 -9.04
N GLU A 45 2.64 1.97 -8.02
CA GLU A 45 3.92 1.28 -8.15
C GLU A 45 4.30 0.58 -6.84
N VAL A 46 4.88 -0.61 -6.95
CA VAL A 46 5.48 -1.35 -5.83
C VAL A 46 6.87 -1.80 -6.26
N ARG A 47 7.87 -1.51 -5.45
CA ARG A 47 9.24 -2.01 -5.64
C ARG A 47 9.66 -2.85 -4.46
N VAL A 48 10.31 -3.96 -4.74
CA VAL A 48 11.02 -4.78 -3.75
C VAL A 48 12.50 -4.59 -3.99
N ILE A 49 13.23 -4.17 -2.98
CA ILE A 49 14.65 -3.88 -3.07
C ILE A 49 15.43 -4.49 -1.90
N SER A 50 16.72 -4.70 -2.12
CA SER A 50 17.64 -5.19 -1.10
C SER A 50 17.93 -4.14 -0.03
N ASP A 51 18.38 -4.61 1.15
CA ASP A 51 18.90 -3.80 2.24
C ASP A 51 20.31 -3.25 1.91
N ILE A 52 20.41 -2.49 0.82
CA ILE A 52 21.62 -1.81 0.36
C ILE A 52 21.37 -0.31 0.31
N GLU A 53 22.23 0.46 1.00
CA GLU A 53 22.07 1.90 1.18
C GLU A 53 21.84 2.64 -0.16
N ASN A 54 22.70 2.39 -1.17
CA ASN A 54 22.58 3.05 -2.47
C ASN A 54 21.27 2.68 -3.21
N SER A 55 20.79 1.44 -3.06
CA SER A 55 19.53 0.98 -3.64
C SER A 55 18.35 1.74 -3.03
N ILE A 56 18.35 1.88 -1.70
CA ILE A 56 17.32 2.62 -0.97
C ILE A 56 17.31 4.10 -1.37
N ILE A 57 18.48 4.75 -1.35
CA ILE A 57 18.63 6.18 -1.69
C ILE A 57 18.15 6.45 -3.11
N LYS A 58 18.60 5.66 -4.10
CA LYS A 58 18.22 5.82 -5.50
C LYS A 58 16.71 5.67 -5.68
N THR A 59 16.14 4.59 -5.14
CA THR A 59 14.72 4.28 -5.26
C THR A 59 13.85 5.37 -4.63
N VAL A 60 14.18 5.81 -3.42
CA VAL A 60 13.43 6.85 -2.73
C VAL A 60 13.53 8.19 -3.47
N ASN A 61 14.72 8.57 -3.94
CA ASN A 61 14.91 9.83 -4.69
C ASN A 61 14.13 9.88 -6.00
N GLU A 62 13.93 8.73 -6.65
CA GLU A 62 13.12 8.61 -7.85
C GLU A 62 11.63 8.71 -7.52
N LEU A 63 11.16 7.90 -6.58
CA LEU A 63 9.72 7.77 -6.28
C LEU A 63 9.15 9.01 -5.59
N LYS A 64 9.89 9.66 -4.69
CA LYS A 64 9.41 10.87 -4.01
C LYS A 64 9.12 12.04 -4.95
N LYS A 65 9.74 12.07 -6.14
CA LYS A 65 9.48 13.08 -7.18
C LYS A 65 8.26 12.75 -8.04
N LYS A 66 7.93 11.44 -8.15
CA LYS A 66 6.92 10.92 -9.07
C LYS A 66 5.54 10.76 -8.41
N PHE A 67 5.50 10.49 -7.11
CA PHE A 67 4.28 10.15 -6.38
C PHE A 67 3.95 11.15 -5.29
N ASN A 68 2.64 11.32 -5.01
CA ASN A 68 2.20 12.15 -3.90
C ASN A 68 2.61 11.57 -2.55
N TYR A 69 2.66 10.23 -2.44
CA TYR A 69 3.05 9.50 -1.23
C TYR A 69 3.95 8.32 -1.57
N VAL A 70 4.98 8.12 -0.79
CA VAL A 70 5.86 6.94 -0.85
C VAL A 70 5.86 6.27 0.52
N PHE A 71 5.54 4.99 0.57
CA PHE A 71 5.58 4.20 1.80
C PHE A 71 6.76 3.24 1.71
N THR A 72 7.68 3.26 2.69
CA THR A 72 8.69 2.22 2.82
C THR A 72 8.31 1.26 3.93
N THR A 73 8.58 -0.03 3.76
CA THR A 73 8.40 -1.06 4.79
C THR A 73 9.67 -1.84 4.98
N GLY A 74 10.10 -2.02 6.24
CA GLY A 74 11.32 -2.75 6.61
C GLY A 74 12.53 -1.85 6.89
N GLY A 75 13.54 -2.43 7.55
CA GLY A 75 14.84 -1.84 7.80
C GLY A 75 14.88 -0.67 8.78
N ILE A 76 13.89 -0.52 9.69
CA ILE A 76 13.86 0.49 10.76
C ILE A 76 13.93 -0.11 12.17
N GLY A 77 14.32 -1.37 12.29
CA GLY A 77 14.39 -2.12 13.53
C GLY A 77 15.74 -1.93 14.29
N PRO A 78 15.99 -2.83 15.25
CA PRO A 78 17.14 -2.72 16.17
C PRO A 78 18.41 -3.39 15.65
N THR A 79 18.39 -4.16 14.56
CA THR A 79 19.47 -5.02 14.11
C THR A 79 20.46 -4.27 13.21
N HIS A 80 21.62 -4.83 12.96
CA HIS A 80 22.71 -4.16 12.22
C HIS A 80 22.35 -3.90 10.75
N ASP A 81 21.52 -4.74 10.17
CA ASP A 81 20.99 -4.66 8.80
C ASP A 81 19.81 -3.69 8.64
N ASP A 82 19.24 -3.20 9.74
CA ASP A 82 18.23 -2.12 9.71
C ASP A 82 18.89 -0.77 9.33
N ILE A 83 19.02 -0.50 8.05
CA ILE A 83 19.72 0.67 7.51
C ILE A 83 18.78 1.70 6.84
N THR A 84 17.48 1.43 6.77
CA THR A 84 16.51 2.29 6.09
C THR A 84 16.51 3.70 6.66
N SER A 85 16.47 3.88 7.98
CA SER A 85 16.47 5.20 8.61
C SER A 85 17.68 6.05 8.24
N LYS A 86 18.87 5.45 8.20
CA LYS A 86 20.12 6.11 7.79
C LYS A 86 20.08 6.46 6.30
N SER A 87 19.62 5.55 5.46
CA SER A 87 19.52 5.74 4.02
C SER A 87 18.52 6.85 3.66
N ILE A 88 17.39 6.93 4.36
CA ILE A 88 16.42 8.03 4.21
C ILE A 88 17.05 9.38 4.61
N SER A 89 17.80 9.42 5.73
CA SER A 89 18.50 10.65 6.12
C SER A 89 19.42 11.16 4.99
N LYS A 90 20.18 10.26 4.36
CA LYS A 90 21.06 10.58 3.22
C LYS A 90 20.25 11.01 1.98
N ALA A 91 19.16 10.31 1.65
CA ALA A 91 18.31 10.64 0.49
C ALA A 91 17.69 12.04 0.57
N PHE A 92 17.58 12.60 1.77
CA PHE A 92 17.05 13.94 2.01
C PHE A 92 18.10 14.94 2.50
N ASN A 93 19.38 14.57 2.55
CA ASN A 93 20.46 15.40 3.10
C ASN A 93 20.16 15.91 4.51
N LEU A 94 19.62 15.03 5.38
CA LEU A 94 19.26 15.33 6.75
C LEU A 94 20.23 14.67 7.73
N SER A 95 20.45 15.31 8.88
CA SER A 95 21.25 14.75 9.96
C SER A 95 20.58 13.49 10.51
N TYR A 96 21.35 12.40 10.60
CA TYR A 96 20.96 11.13 11.20
C TYR A 96 21.43 11.06 12.65
N GLY A 97 20.54 10.80 13.58
CA GLY A 97 20.89 10.73 15.00
C GLY A 97 19.69 10.35 15.87
N TYR A 98 19.85 10.41 17.18
CA TYR A 98 18.76 10.17 18.12
C TYR A 98 17.69 11.25 18.01
N HIS A 99 16.49 10.84 17.60
CA HIS A 99 15.32 11.72 17.62
C HIS A 99 14.80 11.85 19.05
N LYS A 100 14.79 13.05 19.61
CA LYS A 100 14.52 13.32 21.04
C LYS A 100 13.20 12.68 21.53
N GLU A 101 12.12 12.89 20.79
CA GLU A 101 10.81 12.35 21.16
C GLU A 101 10.75 10.83 21.03
N ALA A 102 11.31 10.25 19.93
CA ALA A 102 11.37 8.80 19.74
C ALA A 102 12.18 8.12 20.86
N TYR A 103 13.29 8.73 21.27
CA TYR A 103 14.11 8.23 22.36
C TYR A 103 13.32 8.22 23.69
N ALA A 104 12.63 9.31 24.01
CA ALA A 104 11.83 9.41 25.24
C ALA A 104 10.66 8.40 25.24
N ILE A 105 9.98 8.20 24.09
CA ILE A 105 8.91 7.19 23.93
C ILE A 105 9.45 5.79 24.23
N LEU A 106 10.59 5.43 23.62
CA LEU A 106 11.18 4.11 23.77
C LEU A 106 11.74 3.87 25.19
N GLU A 107 12.39 4.86 25.77
CA GLU A 107 12.87 4.77 27.16
C GLU A 107 11.71 4.57 28.15
N LYS A 108 10.60 5.29 27.96
CA LYS A 108 9.38 5.13 28.75
C LYS A 108 8.75 3.74 28.55
N TYR A 109 8.70 3.26 27.30
CA TYR A 109 8.08 1.97 26.95
C TYR A 109 8.85 0.78 27.53
N TYR A 110 10.17 0.78 27.42
CA TYR A 110 11.02 -0.34 27.87
C TYR A 110 11.47 -0.23 29.33
N GLY A 111 11.48 0.96 29.88
CA GLY A 111 12.11 1.29 31.17
C GLY A 111 13.63 1.35 31.07
N LYS A 112 14.27 2.19 31.88
CA LYS A 112 15.72 2.45 31.82
C LYS A 112 16.58 1.18 31.87
N ALA A 113 16.22 0.22 32.70
CA ALA A 113 16.99 -1.04 32.88
C ALA A 113 16.99 -1.92 31.62
N LYS A 114 15.94 -1.89 30.81
CA LYS A 114 15.81 -2.70 29.60
C LYS A 114 16.08 -1.92 28.30
N PHE A 115 16.39 -0.63 28.36
CA PHE A 115 16.63 0.23 27.21
C PHE A 115 18.09 0.11 26.72
N ASN A 116 18.40 -1.03 26.12
CA ASN A 116 19.73 -1.39 25.62
C ASN A 116 20.06 -0.70 24.28
N VAL A 117 21.28 -0.91 23.77
CA VAL A 117 21.79 -0.30 22.54
C VAL A 117 20.91 -0.57 21.33
N GLY A 118 20.44 -1.81 21.14
CA GLY A 118 19.53 -2.15 20.02
C GLY A 118 18.20 -1.37 20.09
N ARG A 119 17.61 -1.25 21.28
CA ARG A 119 16.38 -0.47 21.47
C ARG A 119 16.60 1.02 21.24
N LYS A 120 17.75 1.57 21.69
CA LYS A 120 18.14 2.95 21.39
C LYS A 120 18.32 3.20 19.90
N LYS A 121 18.83 2.22 19.14
CA LYS A 121 18.97 2.32 17.69
C LYS A 121 17.66 2.63 17.00
N MET A 122 16.51 2.10 17.46
CA MET A 122 15.19 2.39 16.88
C MET A 122 14.75 3.85 17.05
N ALA A 123 15.45 4.64 17.89
CA ALA A 123 15.27 6.09 17.96
C ALA A 123 16.18 6.86 17.00
N MET A 124 17.09 6.17 16.30
CA MET A 124 17.99 6.81 15.32
C MET A 124 17.29 6.95 13.97
N MET A 125 17.04 8.18 13.59
CA MET A 125 16.33 8.54 12.35
C MET A 125 16.73 9.97 11.94
N PRO A 126 16.18 10.53 10.83
CA PRO A 126 16.34 11.94 10.54
C PRO A 126 15.85 12.78 11.72
N ILE A 127 16.71 13.61 12.33
CA ILE A 127 16.44 14.32 13.60
C ILE A 127 15.17 15.19 13.55
N LYS A 128 14.84 15.72 12.36
CA LYS A 128 13.66 16.58 12.12
C LYS A 128 12.46 15.83 11.53
N ALA A 129 12.47 14.51 11.51
CA ALA A 129 11.34 13.73 11.00
C ALA A 129 10.11 13.91 11.90
N SER A 130 8.92 13.78 11.31
CA SER A 130 7.69 13.66 12.09
C SER A 130 7.46 12.19 12.45
N LEU A 131 7.06 11.91 13.69
CA LEU A 131 6.85 10.53 14.13
C LEU A 131 5.52 9.95 13.64
N ILE A 132 5.55 8.65 13.35
CA ILE A 132 4.38 7.78 13.21
C ILE A 132 4.33 6.93 14.47
N LEU A 133 3.37 7.21 15.35
CA LEU A 133 3.26 6.50 16.62
C LEU A 133 2.90 5.04 16.40
N ASN A 134 3.49 4.18 17.21
CA ASN A 134 3.27 2.75 17.19
C ASN A 134 2.57 2.30 18.49
N PRO A 135 1.27 2.05 18.45
CA PRO A 135 0.52 1.66 19.63
C PRO A 135 0.81 0.24 20.12
N SER A 136 1.43 -0.61 19.27
CA SER A 136 1.63 -2.03 19.56
C SER A 136 2.95 -2.34 20.26
N SER A 137 4.05 -1.68 19.88
CA SER A 137 5.40 -2.02 20.38
C SER A 137 6.27 -0.82 20.74
N GLY A 138 5.68 0.38 20.76
CA GLY A 138 6.34 1.60 21.18
C GLY A 138 7.34 2.19 20.19
N ALA A 139 8.02 1.38 19.36
CA ALA A 139 9.01 1.87 18.39
C ALA A 139 8.34 2.61 17.23
N PRO A 140 8.51 3.94 17.10
CA PRO A 140 7.81 4.71 16.08
C PRO A 140 8.41 4.50 14.70
N GLY A 141 7.58 4.65 13.67
CA GLY A 141 8.03 4.99 12.33
C GLY A 141 8.20 6.50 12.20
N PHE A 142 8.50 6.97 10.98
CA PHE A 142 8.70 8.40 10.77
C PHE A 142 8.31 8.85 9.36
N ILE A 143 8.16 10.16 9.19
CA ILE A 143 7.81 10.83 7.94
C ILE A 143 8.86 11.88 7.64
N VAL A 144 9.35 11.87 6.40
CA VAL A 144 10.16 12.95 5.84
C VAL A 144 9.50 13.36 4.53
N ASP A 145 9.02 14.61 4.47
CA ASP A 145 8.27 15.13 3.33
C ASP A 145 7.09 14.21 2.94
N ASN A 146 7.10 13.61 1.76
CA ASN A 146 6.09 12.68 1.28
C ASN A 146 6.47 11.19 1.45
N VAL A 147 7.56 10.90 2.18
CA VAL A 147 8.03 9.52 2.43
C VAL A 147 7.67 9.08 3.85
N TYR A 148 6.94 7.99 3.96
CA TYR A 148 6.40 7.40 5.19
C TYR A 148 7.13 6.08 5.46
N CYS A 149 7.94 6.03 6.51
CA CYS A 149 8.77 4.89 6.86
C CYS A 149 8.11 4.05 7.96
N LEU A 150 7.77 2.82 7.62
CA LEU A 150 7.04 1.87 8.46
C LEU A 150 7.86 0.59 8.68
N PRO A 151 7.64 -0.14 9.78
CA PRO A 151 8.31 -1.42 10.03
C PRO A 151 7.84 -2.51 9.05
N GLY A 152 8.68 -3.55 8.88
CA GLY A 152 8.33 -4.72 8.07
C GLY A 152 7.29 -5.65 8.72
N VAL A 153 7.17 -5.65 10.05
CA VAL A 153 6.28 -6.55 10.80
C VAL A 153 4.81 -6.21 10.55
N PRO A 154 4.02 -7.11 9.92
CA PRO A 154 2.68 -6.76 9.42
C PRO A 154 1.69 -6.31 10.49
N ALA A 155 1.68 -6.97 11.65
CA ALA A 155 0.77 -6.60 12.74
C ALA A 155 1.06 -5.19 13.28
N ILE A 156 2.34 -4.83 13.38
CA ILE A 156 2.79 -3.51 13.83
C ILE A 156 2.42 -2.45 12.78
N LEU A 157 2.79 -2.68 11.52
CA LEU A 157 2.46 -1.78 10.41
C LEU A 157 0.96 -1.48 10.38
N LYS A 158 0.13 -2.53 10.43
CA LYS A 158 -1.33 -2.38 10.43
C LYS A 158 -1.84 -1.49 11.58
N SER A 159 -1.28 -1.64 12.78
CA SER A 159 -1.67 -0.82 13.94
C SER A 159 -1.31 0.66 13.77
N MET A 160 -0.24 0.95 13.02
CA MET A 160 0.25 2.32 12.80
C MET A 160 -0.54 3.08 11.74
N LEU A 161 -1.15 2.38 10.75
CA LEU A 161 -1.91 3.02 9.67
C LEU A 161 -3.09 3.86 10.17
N GLY A 162 -3.72 3.46 11.27
CA GLY A 162 -4.83 4.21 11.89
C GLY A 162 -4.45 5.65 12.24
N GLY A 163 -3.26 5.86 12.79
CA GLY A 163 -2.73 7.17 13.15
C GLY A 163 -2.35 8.07 11.96
N LEU A 164 -2.24 7.50 10.76
CA LEU A 164 -1.87 8.24 9.54
C LEU A 164 -3.07 8.79 8.77
N LYS A 165 -4.29 8.38 9.08
CA LYS A 165 -5.49 8.75 8.32
C LYS A 165 -5.63 10.27 8.11
N ASN A 166 -5.36 11.05 9.14
CA ASN A 166 -5.47 12.51 9.09
C ASN A 166 -4.24 13.20 8.45
N LYS A 167 -3.15 12.46 8.21
CA LYS A 167 -1.93 12.97 7.56
C LYS A 167 -1.94 12.77 6.05
N ILE A 168 -2.88 11.97 5.53
CA ILE A 168 -3.03 11.69 4.10
C ILE A 168 -4.19 12.50 3.54
N LYS A 169 -3.89 13.41 2.62
CA LYS A 169 -4.92 14.10 1.83
C LYS A 169 -5.33 13.17 0.68
N GLY A 170 -6.44 12.48 0.86
CA GLY A 170 -6.96 11.55 -0.13
C GLY A 170 -7.66 12.23 -1.30
N GLY A 171 -7.88 11.45 -2.34
CA GLY A 171 -8.68 11.81 -3.50
C GLY A 171 -10.17 11.45 -3.35
N LYS A 172 -10.84 11.19 -4.47
CA LYS A 172 -12.19 10.65 -4.47
C LYS A 172 -12.13 9.16 -4.08
N LYS A 173 -12.96 8.75 -3.13
CA LYS A 173 -13.10 7.34 -2.76
C LYS A 173 -13.39 6.48 -3.99
N ILE A 174 -12.66 5.39 -4.16
CA ILE A 174 -12.88 4.42 -5.22
C ILE A 174 -13.83 3.35 -4.70
N PHE A 175 -14.97 3.20 -5.38
CA PHE A 175 -15.92 2.12 -5.11
C PHE A 175 -15.54 0.91 -5.96
N THR A 176 -15.81 -0.27 -5.45
CA THR A 176 -15.53 -1.54 -6.13
C THR A 176 -16.76 -2.43 -6.06
N LYS A 177 -17.14 -3.04 -7.19
CA LYS A 177 -18.08 -4.15 -7.25
C LYS A 177 -17.43 -5.34 -7.95
N THR A 178 -17.77 -6.53 -7.53
CA THR A 178 -17.26 -7.78 -8.14
C THR A 178 -18.45 -8.62 -8.60
N ILE A 179 -18.36 -9.11 -9.84
CA ILE A 179 -19.28 -10.10 -10.43
C ILE A 179 -18.44 -11.34 -10.73
N SER A 180 -18.74 -12.45 -10.08
CA SER A 180 -18.06 -13.71 -10.31
C SER A 180 -18.95 -14.67 -11.13
N VAL A 181 -18.36 -15.35 -12.11
CA VAL A 181 -19.05 -16.22 -13.04
C VAL A 181 -18.32 -17.55 -13.17
N GLN A 182 -19.05 -18.60 -13.51
CA GLN A 182 -18.49 -19.92 -13.79
C GLN A 182 -18.28 -20.02 -15.31
N THR A 183 -17.13 -19.55 -15.79
CA THR A 183 -16.72 -19.60 -17.20
C THR A 183 -15.22 -19.43 -17.30
N VAL A 184 -14.68 -19.56 -18.50
CA VAL A 184 -13.29 -19.22 -18.82
C VAL A 184 -13.18 -17.78 -19.34
N GLU A 185 -12.03 -17.17 -19.18
CA GLU A 185 -11.81 -15.75 -19.49
C GLU A 185 -12.02 -15.44 -20.99
N SER A 186 -11.64 -16.35 -21.88
CA SER A 186 -11.83 -16.22 -23.32
C SER A 186 -13.29 -16.04 -23.77
N GLU A 187 -14.23 -16.61 -23.05
CA GLU A 187 -15.67 -16.50 -23.36
C GLU A 187 -16.26 -15.11 -23.09
N ILE A 188 -15.63 -14.35 -22.19
CA ILE A 188 -16.10 -13.02 -21.80
C ILE A 188 -15.19 -11.89 -22.29
N ALA A 189 -14.01 -12.19 -22.83
CA ALA A 189 -13.00 -11.20 -23.19
C ALA A 189 -13.56 -10.11 -24.13
N LYS A 190 -14.10 -10.50 -25.29
CA LYS A 190 -14.65 -9.54 -26.26
C LYS A 190 -15.83 -8.71 -25.71
N PRO A 191 -16.89 -9.30 -25.13
CA PRO A 191 -17.96 -8.50 -24.53
C PRO A 191 -17.48 -7.57 -23.41
N LEU A 192 -16.49 -8.00 -22.63
CA LEU A 192 -15.95 -7.20 -21.55
C LEU A 192 -15.16 -5.99 -22.07
N GLU A 193 -14.44 -6.17 -23.18
CA GLU A 193 -13.75 -5.08 -23.89
C GLU A 193 -14.75 -4.05 -24.44
N GLU A 194 -15.86 -4.48 -25.03
CA GLU A 194 -16.92 -3.61 -25.54
C GLU A 194 -17.54 -2.77 -24.38
N VAL A 195 -17.78 -3.40 -23.23
CA VAL A 195 -18.25 -2.69 -22.03
C VAL A 195 -17.18 -1.70 -21.53
N GLN A 196 -15.92 -2.08 -21.52
CA GLN A 196 -14.83 -1.17 -21.09
C GLN A 196 -14.72 0.06 -21.99
N GLN A 197 -14.87 -0.10 -23.31
CA GLN A 197 -14.85 1.01 -24.27
C GLN A 197 -16.01 1.98 -24.07
N LYS A 198 -17.20 1.47 -23.71
CA LYS A 198 -18.41 2.26 -23.40
C LYS A 198 -18.27 3.02 -22.08
N PHE A 199 -17.58 2.46 -21.10
CA PHE A 199 -17.44 3.03 -19.73
C PHE A 199 -16.01 3.52 -19.42
N LYS A 200 -15.51 4.50 -20.16
CA LYS A 200 -14.13 5.04 -20.05
C LYS A 200 -13.71 5.52 -18.64
N ARG A 201 -14.66 5.81 -17.73
CA ARG A 201 -14.39 6.25 -16.35
C ARG A 201 -14.60 5.14 -15.31
N VAL A 202 -14.75 3.92 -15.76
CA VAL A 202 -14.82 2.72 -14.95
C VAL A 202 -13.65 1.83 -15.36
N ASP A 203 -12.94 1.29 -14.38
CA ASP A 203 -11.86 0.33 -14.60
C ASP A 203 -12.43 -1.07 -14.37
N ILE A 204 -12.27 -1.95 -15.36
CA ILE A 204 -12.77 -3.32 -15.33
C ILE A 204 -11.58 -4.27 -15.45
N GLY A 205 -11.33 -5.04 -14.39
CA GLY A 205 -10.34 -6.12 -14.41
C GLY A 205 -11.02 -7.50 -14.40
N SER A 206 -10.49 -8.46 -15.15
CA SER A 206 -10.89 -9.86 -15.08
C SER A 206 -9.81 -10.68 -14.37
N TYR A 207 -10.23 -11.57 -13.48
CA TYR A 207 -9.34 -12.36 -12.64
C TYR A 207 -9.84 -13.81 -12.64
N PRO A 208 -9.18 -14.70 -13.37
CA PRO A 208 -9.52 -16.12 -13.35
C PRO A 208 -9.21 -16.72 -11.97
N PHE A 209 -10.02 -17.67 -11.57
CA PHE A 209 -9.80 -18.44 -10.35
C PHE A 209 -10.18 -19.91 -10.54
N PHE A 210 -9.54 -20.73 -9.73
CA PHE A 210 -9.89 -22.15 -9.59
C PHE A 210 -10.24 -22.42 -8.13
N ARG A 211 -11.50 -22.79 -7.86
CA ARG A 211 -11.98 -23.07 -6.51
C ARG A 211 -12.86 -24.30 -6.50
N LEU A 212 -12.56 -25.25 -5.60
CA LEU A 212 -13.35 -26.47 -5.42
C LEU A 212 -13.60 -27.23 -6.74
N GLY A 213 -12.56 -27.39 -7.57
CA GLY A 213 -12.66 -28.10 -8.86
C GLY A 213 -13.37 -27.29 -9.95
N LYS A 214 -13.78 -26.05 -9.73
CA LYS A 214 -14.49 -25.21 -10.69
C LYS A 214 -13.64 -24.04 -11.15
N ILE A 215 -13.56 -23.86 -12.47
CA ILE A 215 -12.97 -22.67 -13.10
C ILE A 215 -14.01 -21.55 -13.08
N GLY A 216 -13.56 -20.34 -12.80
CA GLY A 216 -14.40 -19.15 -12.87
C GLY A 216 -13.59 -17.88 -13.11
N VAL A 217 -14.30 -16.79 -13.33
CA VAL A 217 -13.71 -15.46 -13.50
C VAL A 217 -14.43 -14.46 -12.60
N SER A 218 -13.65 -13.66 -11.88
CA SER A 218 -14.14 -12.52 -11.12
C SER A 218 -13.88 -11.23 -11.90
N MET A 219 -14.92 -10.57 -12.34
CA MET A 219 -14.86 -9.23 -12.94
C MET A 219 -14.93 -8.20 -11.82
N VAL A 220 -13.89 -7.38 -11.67
CA VAL A 220 -13.80 -6.35 -10.65
C VAL A 220 -13.96 -4.98 -11.30
N ILE A 221 -15.03 -4.29 -10.95
CA ILE A 221 -15.45 -3.02 -11.52
C ILE A 221 -15.15 -1.90 -10.51
N ARG A 222 -14.35 -0.91 -10.91
CA ARG A 222 -13.88 0.17 -10.03
C ARG A 222 -14.17 1.54 -10.64
N SER A 223 -14.65 2.47 -9.81
CA SER A 223 -14.78 3.89 -10.19
C SER A 223 -14.93 4.77 -8.94
N SER A 224 -14.64 6.05 -9.07
CA SER A 224 -15.04 7.06 -8.07
C SER A 224 -16.52 7.48 -8.17
N ASP A 225 -17.24 6.99 -9.15
CA ASP A 225 -18.65 7.27 -9.42
C ASP A 225 -19.48 5.99 -9.25
N LYS A 226 -20.24 5.93 -8.17
CA LYS A 226 -21.05 4.75 -7.82
C LYS A 226 -22.13 4.46 -8.87
N LYS A 227 -22.76 5.51 -9.45
CA LYS A 227 -23.79 5.33 -10.49
C LYS A 227 -23.22 4.67 -11.72
N LYS A 228 -22.01 5.09 -12.16
CA LYS A 228 -21.33 4.48 -13.30
C LYS A 228 -20.96 3.02 -13.08
N ILE A 229 -20.58 2.65 -11.85
CA ILE A 229 -20.37 1.24 -11.49
C ILE A 229 -21.67 0.46 -11.63
N ASP A 230 -22.78 1.01 -11.12
CA ASP A 230 -24.07 0.33 -11.17
C ASP A 230 -24.56 0.13 -12.61
N ASP A 231 -24.41 1.14 -13.47
CA ASP A 231 -24.78 1.06 -14.87
C ASP A 231 -23.86 0.10 -15.64
N CYS A 232 -22.55 0.12 -15.39
CA CYS A 232 -21.61 -0.83 -15.94
C CYS A 232 -21.92 -2.28 -15.52
N CYS A 233 -22.25 -2.50 -14.25
CA CYS A 233 -22.66 -3.81 -13.74
C CYS A 233 -23.93 -4.32 -14.44
N LYS A 234 -24.93 -3.46 -14.71
CA LYS A 234 -26.14 -3.83 -15.44
C LYS A 234 -25.80 -4.30 -16.86
N GLU A 235 -24.89 -3.60 -17.55
CA GLU A 235 -24.45 -3.98 -18.90
C GLU A 235 -23.74 -5.35 -18.88
N ILE A 236 -22.82 -5.57 -17.91
CA ILE A 236 -22.14 -6.85 -17.72
C ILE A 236 -23.18 -7.97 -17.47
N VAL A 237 -24.13 -7.75 -16.57
CA VAL A 237 -25.18 -8.75 -16.30
C VAL A 237 -26.03 -9.03 -17.52
N SER A 238 -26.30 -8.02 -18.35
CA SER A 238 -27.07 -8.18 -19.60
C SER A 238 -26.37 -9.11 -20.59
N PHE A 239 -25.08 -8.89 -20.87
CA PHE A 239 -24.37 -9.79 -21.79
C PHE A 239 -24.17 -11.21 -21.23
N LEU A 240 -23.96 -11.34 -19.90
CA LEU A 240 -23.87 -12.65 -19.25
C LEU A 240 -25.16 -13.47 -19.43
N LYS A 241 -26.32 -12.83 -19.26
CA LYS A 241 -27.62 -13.47 -19.49
C LYS A 241 -27.80 -13.86 -20.96
N LYS A 242 -27.44 -12.98 -21.90
CA LYS A 242 -27.50 -13.29 -23.36
C LYS A 242 -26.65 -14.51 -23.73
N LYS A 243 -25.47 -14.62 -23.11
CA LYS A 243 -24.56 -15.78 -23.30
C LYS A 243 -24.90 -17.00 -22.46
N ARG A 244 -25.94 -16.93 -21.59
CA ARG A 244 -26.33 -17.99 -20.66
C ARG A 244 -25.20 -18.40 -19.70
N ILE A 245 -24.37 -17.45 -19.31
CA ILE A 245 -23.28 -17.66 -18.35
C ILE A 245 -23.81 -17.53 -16.93
N ASN A 246 -23.58 -18.55 -16.11
CA ASN A 246 -24.07 -18.58 -14.74
C ASN A 246 -23.25 -17.66 -13.82
N MET A 247 -23.94 -16.72 -13.16
CA MET A 247 -23.35 -15.87 -12.12
C MET A 247 -23.28 -16.68 -10.82
N MET A 248 -22.15 -16.57 -10.13
CA MET A 248 -21.98 -17.16 -8.81
C MET A 248 -22.59 -16.21 -7.78
N GLY A 249 -23.51 -16.74 -6.95
CA GLY A 249 -24.10 -15.97 -5.86
C GLY A 249 -23.02 -15.43 -4.91
N LYS A 250 -23.26 -14.24 -4.32
CA LYS A 250 -22.43 -13.77 -3.19
C LYS A 250 -22.56 -14.78 -2.05
N LYS A 251 -21.43 -15.39 -1.62
CA LYS A 251 -21.33 -15.94 -0.28
C LYS A 251 -21.12 -14.81 0.70
#